data_aeea5f206b93d3f6ef8fd5eb24c9b8b2
#
_entry.id   aeea5f206b93d3f6ef8fd5eb24c9b8b2
#
_cell.length_a   1.000
_cell.length_b   1.000
_cell.length_c   1.000
_cell.angle_alpha   90.00
_cell.angle_beta   90.00
_cell.angle_gamma   90.00
#
_symmetry.space_group_name_H-M   'P 1'
#
loop_
_entity.id
_entity.type
_entity.pdbx_description
1 polymer ?
#
loop_
_entity_poly.entity_id
_entity_poly.type
_entity_poly.pdbx_seq_one_letter_code
_entity_poly.pdbx_strand_id
1 'polypeptide(L)'
;MRIIIDGDACPVIDLAESIAHKFNIELILFCDYNHDIKLNYGRVVKVDQSYQSVDMKIINFAKRKDIIITDDYGLASLALSKKASAINSKGKIYTDKNIDTLLMKRHINKKIRRAGGRHPTVKKRSKKNDEKFKINLIRLIKDIK
;
A
#
# COMPACT_ATOMS: atom_id res chain seq x y z
N MET A 1 -9.58 -11.03 -8.09
CA MET A 1 -9.25 -9.83 -7.27
C MET A 1 -8.74 -10.26 -5.92
N ARG A 2 -7.58 -9.77 -5.53
CA ARG A 2 -6.97 -10.02 -4.23
C ARG A 2 -6.56 -8.69 -3.62
N ILE A 3 -6.52 -8.63 -2.30
CA ILE A 3 -5.95 -7.48 -1.58
C ILE A 3 -4.55 -7.87 -1.12
N ILE A 4 -3.56 -7.08 -1.52
CA ILE A 4 -2.15 -7.31 -1.20
C ILE A 4 -1.66 -6.14 -0.34
N ILE A 5 -1.13 -6.44 0.84
CA ILE A 5 -0.63 -5.42 1.76
C ILE A 5 0.89 -5.43 1.77
N ASP A 6 1.48 -4.26 1.55
CA ASP A 6 2.88 -3.99 1.90
C ASP A 6 2.93 -3.79 3.41
N GLY A 7 3.38 -4.84 4.12
CA GLY A 7 3.21 -4.95 5.57
C GLY A 7 4.18 -4.13 6.39
N ASP A 8 5.22 -3.56 5.78
CA ASP A 8 6.21 -2.79 6.51
C ASP A 8 5.60 -1.44 6.93
N ALA A 9 5.47 -1.23 8.25
CA ALA A 9 4.93 0.00 8.83
C ALA A 9 3.51 0.36 8.34
N CYS A 10 2.66 -0.62 8.07
CA CYS A 10 1.29 -0.39 7.62
C CYS A 10 0.34 -0.21 8.82
N PRO A 11 -0.27 0.96 8.99
CA PRO A 11 -1.17 1.22 10.13
C PRO A 11 -2.62 0.74 9.93
N VAL A 12 -2.95 0.18 8.77
CA VAL A 12 -4.34 -0.18 8.41
C VAL A 12 -4.55 -1.67 8.21
N ILE A 13 -3.65 -2.50 8.74
CA ILE A 13 -3.74 -3.96 8.58
C ILE A 13 -5.08 -4.47 9.10
N ASP A 14 -5.49 -4.07 10.31
CA ASP A 14 -6.74 -4.53 10.91
C ASP A 14 -7.97 -4.10 10.10
N LEU A 15 -7.97 -2.86 9.59
CA LEU A 15 -9.07 -2.36 8.76
C LEU A 15 -9.15 -3.12 7.44
N ALA A 16 -8.02 -3.34 6.80
CA ALA A 16 -7.96 -4.07 5.54
C ALA A 16 -8.41 -5.52 5.72
N GLU A 17 -7.98 -6.16 6.80
CA GLU A 17 -8.38 -7.53 7.14
C GLU A 17 -9.90 -7.63 7.32
N SER A 18 -10.47 -6.73 8.08
CA SER A 18 -11.91 -6.65 8.33
C SER A 18 -12.71 -6.52 7.03
N ILE A 19 -12.28 -5.62 6.17
CA ILE A 19 -12.94 -5.37 4.89
C ILE A 19 -12.80 -6.58 3.95
N ALA A 20 -11.61 -7.15 3.86
CA ALA A 20 -11.38 -8.33 3.04
C ALA A 20 -12.26 -9.50 3.48
N HIS A 21 -12.37 -9.72 4.80
CA HIS A 21 -13.22 -10.77 5.35
C HIS A 21 -14.69 -10.52 5.03
N LYS A 22 -15.16 -9.28 5.22
CA LYS A 22 -16.55 -8.90 4.95
C LYS A 22 -16.96 -9.15 3.50
N PHE A 23 -16.06 -8.87 2.56
CA PHE A 23 -16.32 -9.04 1.13
C PHE A 23 -15.83 -10.39 0.57
N ASN A 24 -15.35 -11.27 1.45
CA ASN A 24 -14.81 -12.59 1.08
C ASN A 24 -13.73 -12.51 -0.01
N ILE A 25 -12.78 -11.62 0.19
CA ILE A 25 -11.67 -11.39 -0.75
C ILE A 25 -10.39 -11.95 -0.15
N GLU A 26 -9.60 -12.65 -0.96
CA GLU A 26 -8.30 -13.17 -0.53
C GLU A 26 -7.39 -12.01 -0.11
N LEU A 27 -6.79 -12.12 1.07
CA LEU A 27 -5.88 -11.13 1.63
C LEU A 27 -4.50 -11.74 1.81
N ILE A 28 -3.49 -11.09 1.26
CA ILE A 28 -2.09 -11.52 1.40
C ILE A 28 -1.26 -10.33 1.89
N LEU A 29 -0.54 -10.53 2.98
CA LEU A 29 0.36 -9.52 3.52
C LEU A 29 1.80 -9.97 3.32
N PHE A 30 2.62 -9.12 2.72
CA PHE A 30 4.05 -9.36 2.54
C PHE A 30 4.84 -8.50 3.54
N CYS A 31 5.76 -9.11 4.25
CA CYS A 31 6.68 -8.41 5.15
C CYS A 31 8.02 -9.14 5.18
N ASP A 32 9.03 -8.52 5.76
CA ASP A 32 10.32 -9.19 5.96
C ASP A 32 10.30 -10.07 7.22
N TYR A 33 11.41 -10.80 7.44
CA TYR A 33 11.53 -11.69 8.59
C TYR A 33 11.67 -10.96 9.94
N ASN A 34 11.92 -9.65 9.92
CA ASN A 34 12.02 -8.85 11.14
C ASN A 34 10.65 -8.46 11.71
N HIS A 35 9.59 -8.67 10.96
CA HIS A 35 8.22 -8.37 11.37
C HIS A 35 7.48 -9.66 11.72
N ASP A 36 6.84 -9.66 12.90
CA ASP A 36 6.00 -10.78 13.36
C ASP A 36 4.53 -10.33 13.32
N ILE A 37 3.95 -10.36 12.13
CA ILE A 37 2.57 -9.94 11.91
C ILE A 37 1.70 -11.18 11.80
N LYS A 38 0.60 -11.20 12.57
CA LYS A 38 -0.38 -12.30 12.54
C LYS A 38 -1.71 -11.77 12.03
N LEU A 39 -2.34 -12.53 11.13
CA LEU A 39 -3.67 -12.22 10.63
C LEU A 39 -4.68 -13.26 11.12
N ASN A 40 -5.89 -12.80 11.43
CA ASN A 40 -7.04 -13.68 11.71
C ASN A 40 -7.71 -14.15 10.42
N TYR A 41 -7.58 -13.35 9.36
CA TYR A 41 -8.09 -13.66 8.03
C TYR A 41 -7.03 -13.32 6.99
N GLY A 42 -6.80 -14.22 6.07
CA GLY A 42 -5.76 -14.03 5.06
C GLY A 42 -4.45 -14.74 5.45
N ARG A 43 -3.41 -14.50 4.71
CA ARG A 43 -2.10 -15.11 4.96
C ARG A 43 -0.96 -14.10 4.94
N VAL A 44 0.08 -14.40 5.69
CA VAL A 44 1.31 -13.61 5.73
C VAL A 44 2.38 -14.35 4.96
N VAL A 45 3.04 -13.65 4.04
CA VAL A 45 4.19 -14.16 3.31
C VAL A 45 5.42 -13.39 3.76
N LYS A 46 6.36 -14.07 4.40
CA LYS A 46 7.63 -13.47 4.82
C LYS A 46 8.63 -13.55 3.67
N VAL A 47 9.32 -12.44 3.43
CA VAL A 47 10.28 -12.30 2.33
C VAL A 47 11.68 -12.16 2.91
N ASP A 48 12.61 -12.95 2.40
CA ASP A 48 14.02 -12.82 2.73
C ASP A 48 14.64 -11.72 1.86
N GLN A 49 14.86 -10.55 2.46
CA GLN A 49 15.39 -9.38 1.75
C GLN A 49 16.82 -9.54 1.25
N SER A 50 17.55 -10.59 1.68
CA SER A 50 18.88 -10.86 1.14
C SER A 50 18.83 -11.36 -0.32
N TYR A 51 17.68 -11.87 -0.75
CA TYR A 51 17.46 -12.33 -2.13
C TYR A 51 16.60 -11.38 -2.95
N GLN A 52 15.58 -10.81 -2.34
CA GLN A 52 14.59 -10.00 -3.04
C GLN A 52 13.92 -9.05 -2.06
N SER A 53 13.69 -7.80 -2.47
CA SER A 53 12.95 -6.86 -1.63
C SER A 53 11.47 -7.23 -1.54
N VAL A 54 10.80 -6.77 -0.48
CA VAL A 54 9.36 -6.94 -0.32
C VAL A 54 8.61 -6.34 -1.51
N ASP A 55 9.01 -5.15 -1.97
CA ASP A 55 8.41 -4.47 -3.13
C ASP A 55 8.47 -5.32 -4.39
N MET A 56 9.64 -5.90 -4.68
CA MET A 56 9.81 -6.76 -5.85
C MET A 56 8.97 -8.01 -5.77
N LYS A 57 8.87 -8.61 -4.57
CA LYS A 57 8.02 -9.78 -4.36
C LYS A 57 6.56 -9.46 -4.60
N ILE A 58 6.08 -8.33 -4.09
CA ILE A 58 4.71 -7.87 -4.30
C ILE A 58 4.43 -7.66 -5.79
N ILE A 59 5.32 -6.95 -6.49
CA ILE A 59 5.10 -6.63 -7.90
C ILE A 59 5.13 -7.89 -8.79
N ASN A 60 6.00 -8.85 -8.49
CA ASN A 60 6.03 -10.11 -9.21
C ASN A 60 4.78 -10.97 -8.96
N PHE A 61 4.19 -10.84 -7.78
CA PHE A 61 2.98 -11.57 -7.40
C PHE A 61 1.70 -10.92 -7.94
N ALA A 62 1.67 -9.59 -8.00
CA ALA A 62 0.48 -8.82 -8.35
C ALA A 62 0.03 -9.08 -9.79
N LYS A 63 -1.28 -9.09 -9.98
CA LYS A 63 -1.94 -9.29 -11.28
C LYS A 63 -2.94 -8.18 -11.53
N ARG A 64 -3.39 -8.08 -12.76
CA ARG A 64 -4.49 -7.20 -13.14
C ARG A 64 -5.69 -7.40 -12.20
N LYS A 65 -6.31 -6.31 -11.79
CA LYS A 65 -7.47 -6.24 -10.88
C LYS A 65 -7.15 -6.54 -9.40
N ASP A 66 -5.89 -6.77 -9.04
CA ASP A 66 -5.52 -6.81 -7.63
C ASP A 66 -5.53 -5.41 -7.04
N ILE A 67 -5.69 -5.31 -5.73
CA ILE A 67 -5.62 -4.05 -4.98
C ILE A 67 -4.40 -4.10 -4.09
N ILE A 68 -3.48 -3.15 -4.25
CA ILE A 68 -2.26 -3.07 -3.44
C ILE A 68 -2.38 -1.92 -2.45
N ILE A 69 -2.16 -2.21 -1.17
CA ILE A 69 -2.16 -1.21 -0.09
C ILE A 69 -0.71 -0.91 0.24
N THR A 70 -0.26 0.29 -0.08
CA THR A 70 1.11 0.73 0.17
C THR A 70 1.21 2.25 0.28
N ASP A 71 2.12 2.72 1.13
CA ASP A 71 2.49 4.13 1.20
C ASP A 71 3.69 4.45 0.30
N ASP A 72 4.29 3.45 -0.35
CA ASP A 72 5.42 3.63 -1.26
C ASP A 72 4.93 3.99 -2.66
N TYR A 73 5.24 5.22 -3.10
CA TYR A 73 4.84 5.74 -4.42
C TYR A 73 5.45 4.93 -5.56
N GLY A 74 6.67 4.45 -5.39
CA GLY A 74 7.34 3.64 -6.40
C GLY A 74 6.62 2.32 -6.63
N LEU A 75 6.26 1.62 -5.55
CA LEU A 75 5.48 0.39 -5.63
C LEU A 75 4.10 0.65 -6.23
N ALA A 76 3.44 1.74 -5.81
CA ALA A 76 2.13 2.11 -6.37
C ALA A 76 2.21 2.34 -7.88
N SER A 77 3.25 3.02 -8.35
CA SER A 77 3.48 3.26 -9.78
C SER A 77 3.62 1.94 -10.56
N LEU A 78 4.39 0.99 -10.03
CA LEU A 78 4.55 -0.32 -10.64
C LEU A 78 3.24 -1.12 -10.67
N ALA A 79 2.46 -1.02 -9.58
CA ALA A 79 1.14 -1.66 -9.51
C ALA A 79 0.21 -1.15 -10.61
N LEU A 80 0.16 0.16 -10.81
CA LEU A 80 -0.67 0.77 -11.86
C LEU A 80 -0.23 0.32 -13.26
N SER A 81 1.07 0.15 -13.47
CA SER A 81 1.57 -0.35 -14.76
C SER A 81 1.11 -1.77 -15.07
N LYS A 82 0.82 -2.56 -14.06
CA LYS A 82 0.27 -3.93 -14.18
C LYS A 82 -1.26 -3.96 -14.25
N LYS A 83 -1.90 -2.80 -14.29
CA LYS A 83 -3.36 -2.66 -14.26
C LYS A 83 -3.99 -3.16 -12.96
N ALA A 84 -3.21 -3.17 -11.88
CA ALA A 84 -3.71 -3.31 -10.53
C ALA A 84 -4.11 -1.94 -9.99
N SER A 85 -4.90 -1.91 -8.93
CA SER A 85 -5.23 -0.68 -8.21
C SER A 85 -4.29 -0.51 -7.04
N ALA A 86 -4.08 0.71 -6.59
CA ALA A 86 -3.25 0.99 -5.43
C ALA A 86 -3.89 2.08 -4.57
N ILE A 87 -3.78 1.92 -3.26
CA ILE A 87 -4.33 2.84 -2.27
C ILE A 87 -3.34 2.98 -1.12
N ASN A 88 -3.20 4.18 -0.57
CA ASN A 88 -2.33 4.39 0.58
C ASN A 88 -3.11 4.23 1.91
N SER A 89 -2.38 4.22 3.01
CA SER A 89 -2.96 4.02 4.34
C SER A 89 -3.89 5.14 4.79
N LYS A 90 -3.82 6.30 4.15
CA LYS A 90 -4.70 7.44 4.43
C LYS A 90 -5.94 7.48 3.53
N GLY A 91 -6.10 6.47 2.68
CA GLY A 91 -7.26 6.34 1.81
C GLY A 91 -7.13 7.02 0.46
N LYS A 92 -5.94 7.53 0.11
CA LYS A 92 -5.73 8.11 -1.21
C LYS A 92 -5.57 7.00 -2.25
N ILE A 93 -6.43 7.01 -3.26
CA ILE A 93 -6.32 6.10 -4.39
C ILE A 93 -5.30 6.68 -5.37
N TYR A 94 -4.29 5.89 -5.70
CA TYR A 94 -3.29 6.29 -6.69
C TYR A 94 -3.87 6.16 -8.10
N THR A 95 -3.61 7.17 -8.92
CA THR A 95 -4.01 7.20 -10.33
C THR A 95 -2.82 7.59 -11.19
N ASP A 96 -2.90 7.35 -12.49
CA ASP A 96 -1.86 7.81 -13.43
C ASP A 96 -1.65 9.32 -13.35
N LYS A 97 -2.72 10.07 -13.06
CA LYS A 97 -2.64 11.53 -12.89
C LYS A 97 -1.86 11.97 -11.67
N ASN A 98 -2.13 11.33 -10.51
CA ASN A 98 -1.54 11.79 -9.24
C ASN A 98 -0.18 11.17 -8.94
N ILE A 99 0.11 10.01 -9.51
CA ILE A 99 1.35 9.28 -9.17
C ILE A 99 2.60 10.04 -9.62
N ASP A 100 2.58 10.66 -10.77
CA ASP A 100 3.72 11.43 -11.29
C ASP A 100 4.00 12.64 -10.38
N THR A 101 2.96 13.34 -9.94
CA THR A 101 3.08 14.46 -9.01
C THR A 101 3.67 14.02 -7.68
N LEU A 102 3.22 12.87 -7.14
CA LEU A 102 3.72 12.33 -5.88
C LEU A 102 5.18 11.90 -5.98
N LEU A 103 5.59 11.29 -7.08
CA LEU A 103 6.98 10.92 -7.33
C LEU A 103 7.89 12.15 -7.41
N MET A 104 7.44 13.19 -8.09
CA MET A 104 8.16 14.45 -8.18
C MET A 104 8.33 15.10 -6.82
N LYS A 105 7.27 15.13 -6.00
CA LYS A 105 7.28 15.65 -4.65
C LYS A 105 8.28 14.92 -3.76
N ARG A 106 8.32 13.59 -3.85
CA ARG A 106 9.29 12.74 -3.14
C ARG A 106 10.72 13.10 -3.54
N HIS A 107 10.96 13.29 -4.84
CA HIS A 107 12.28 13.65 -5.38
C HIS A 107 12.74 15.03 -4.87
N ILE A 108 11.87 16.01 -4.88
CA ILE A 108 12.14 17.35 -4.36
C ILE A 108 12.47 17.31 -2.87
N ASN A 109 11.69 16.61 -2.07
CA ASN A 109 11.93 16.47 -0.63
C ASN A 109 13.26 15.79 -0.34
N LYS A 110 13.65 14.81 -1.13
CA LYS A 110 14.94 14.14 -1.03
C LYS A 110 16.10 15.11 -1.32
N LYS A 111 15.97 15.96 -2.34
CA LYS A 111 16.96 17.00 -2.66
C LYS A 111 17.09 18.02 -1.53
N ILE A 112 15.99 18.47 -0.95
CA ILE A 112 15.95 19.40 0.17
C ILE A 112 16.71 18.82 1.36
N ARG A 113 16.47 17.56 1.71
CA ARG A 113 17.17 16.87 2.81
C ARG A 113 18.67 16.78 2.57
N ARG A 114 19.10 16.44 1.34
CA ARG A 114 20.53 16.38 0.96
C ARG A 114 21.22 17.73 1.07
N ALA A 115 20.49 18.80 0.79
CA ALA A 115 21.01 20.17 0.90
C ALA A 115 20.97 20.71 2.33
N GLY A 116 20.61 19.89 3.34
CA GLY A 116 20.52 20.31 4.73
C GLY A 116 19.24 21.07 5.08
N GLY A 117 18.29 21.15 4.16
CA GLY A 117 17.00 21.79 4.39
C GLY A 117 16.02 20.88 5.14
N ARG A 118 14.97 21.50 5.67
CA ARG A 118 13.88 20.77 6.34
C ARG A 118 12.80 20.41 5.31
N HIS A 119 12.29 19.18 5.39
CA HIS A 119 11.12 18.78 4.62
C HIS A 119 9.86 18.87 5.51
N PRO A 120 8.67 18.93 4.91
CA PRO A 120 7.43 18.97 5.69
C PRO A 120 7.30 17.78 6.64
N THR A 121 6.86 18.07 7.87
CA THR A 121 6.60 17.03 8.87
C THR A 121 5.39 16.23 8.48
N VAL A 122 5.47 14.88 8.59
CA VAL A 122 4.34 14.00 8.36
C VAL A 122 3.34 14.16 9.52
N LYS A 123 2.09 14.47 9.19
CA LYS A 123 1.03 14.59 10.19
C LYS A 123 0.70 13.23 10.79
N LYS A 124 0.37 13.21 12.09
CA LYS A 124 -0.14 12.02 12.76
C LYS A 124 -1.41 11.51 12.06
N ARG A 125 -1.56 10.18 12.05
CA ARG A 125 -2.76 9.54 11.55
C ARG A 125 -3.98 9.94 12.40
N SER A 126 -5.10 10.22 11.74
CA SER A 126 -6.35 10.61 12.39
C SER A 126 -7.46 9.61 12.10
N LYS A 127 -8.57 9.70 12.86
CA LYS A 127 -9.79 8.92 12.58
C LYS A 127 -10.36 9.20 11.19
N LYS A 128 -10.20 10.42 10.68
CA LYS A 128 -10.59 10.78 9.32
C LYS A 128 -9.82 9.97 8.27
N ASN A 129 -8.54 9.70 8.51
CA ASN A 129 -7.74 8.84 7.64
C ASN A 129 -8.31 7.42 7.60
N ASP A 130 -8.71 6.87 8.75
CA ASP A 130 -9.32 5.55 8.83
C ASP A 130 -10.63 5.47 8.05
N GLU A 131 -11.50 6.46 8.23
CA GLU A 131 -12.78 6.53 7.51
C GLU A 131 -12.58 6.65 6.00
N LYS A 132 -11.68 7.52 5.58
CA LYS A 132 -11.35 7.70 4.17
C LYS A 132 -10.79 6.41 3.56
N PHE A 133 -9.90 5.72 4.29
CA PHE A 133 -9.34 4.45 3.86
C PHE A 133 -10.44 3.41 3.65
N LYS A 134 -11.33 3.25 4.63
CA LYS A 134 -12.45 2.30 4.54
C LYS A 134 -13.33 2.58 3.32
N ILE A 135 -13.78 3.83 3.19
CA ILE A 135 -14.68 4.24 2.12
C ILE A 135 -14.04 3.98 0.75
N ASN A 136 -12.79 4.37 0.59
CA ASN A 136 -12.12 4.27 -0.70
C ASN A 136 -11.69 2.84 -1.04
N LEU A 137 -11.31 2.04 -0.04
CA LEU A 137 -11.04 0.61 -0.28
C LEU A 137 -12.31 -0.12 -0.72
N ILE A 138 -13.42 0.13 -0.05
CA ILE A 138 -14.72 -0.46 -0.43
C ILE A 138 -15.14 0.00 -1.83
N ARG A 139 -14.90 1.27 -2.16
CA ARG A 139 -15.17 1.80 -3.50
C ARG A 139 -14.37 1.05 -4.57
N LEU A 140 -13.07 0.84 -4.35
CA LEU A 140 -12.23 0.07 -5.27
C LEU A 140 -12.76 -1.36 -5.46
N ILE A 141 -13.15 -2.02 -4.38
CA ILE A 141 -13.69 -3.37 -4.44
C ILE A 141 -14.95 -3.41 -5.31
N LYS A 142 -15.86 -2.46 -5.10
CA LYS A 142 -17.11 -2.39 -5.87
C LYS A 142 -16.89 -2.06 -7.34
N ASP A 143 -15.94 -1.19 -7.64
CA ASP A 143 -15.62 -0.78 -9.01
C ASP A 143 -14.98 -1.93 -9.81
N ILE A 144 -14.20 -2.78 -9.15
CA ILE A 144 -13.52 -3.91 -9.81
C ILE A 144 -14.48 -5.09 -10.03
N LYS A 145 -15.42 -5.29 -9.12
CA LYS A 145 -16.44 -6.36 -9.25
C LYS A 145 -17.45 -6.07 -10.41
#